data_86c543ecfd6f9e978f92a784920de8c9
#
_entry.id   86c543ecfd6f9e978f92a784920de8c9
#
_cell.length_a   1.000
_cell.length_b   1.000
_cell.length_c   1.000
_cell.angle_alpha   90.00
_cell.angle_beta   90.00
_cell.angle_gamma   90.00
#
_symmetry.space_group_name_H-M   'P 1'
#
loop_
_entity.id
_entity.type
_entity.pdbx_description
1 polymer ?
#
loop_
_entity_poly.entity_id
_entity_poly.type
_entity_poly.pdbx_seq_one_letter_code
_entity_poly.pdbx_strand_id
1 'polypeptide(L)'
;MRLKDKVAIITGGSRGIGYATADKFLKEGATVILTASSQGSADKAVAQLKEKYPDATVAGISPNLSNLESVRNAFREAASKYGCIDILVNNAGVSESTPFTEYTEETFDKVMDLNVKGVFNATRAASECMIAKGQGVILSTS
;
A
#
# COMPACT_ATOMS: atom_id res chain seq x y z
N MET A 1 -22.13 -2.37 -4.60
CA MET A 1 -20.76 -2.26 -4.08
C MET A 1 -20.06 -3.60 -4.10
N ARG A 2 -19.05 -3.70 -4.90
CA ARG A 2 -18.36 -4.98 -5.18
C ARG A 2 -17.37 -5.39 -4.08
N LEU A 3 -16.88 -4.43 -3.29
CA LEU A 3 -15.86 -4.67 -2.27
C LEU A 3 -16.35 -4.37 -0.86
N LYS A 4 -17.66 -4.40 -0.67
CA LYS A 4 -18.25 -4.18 0.65
C LYS A 4 -17.65 -5.13 1.68
N ASP A 5 -17.29 -4.59 2.83
CA ASP A 5 -16.70 -5.31 3.96
C ASP A 5 -15.31 -5.91 3.68
N LYS A 6 -14.67 -5.53 2.58
CA LYS A 6 -13.29 -5.93 2.29
C LYS A 6 -12.32 -4.88 2.83
N VAL A 7 -11.18 -5.35 3.33
CA VAL A 7 -10.09 -4.50 3.80
C VAL A 7 -8.94 -4.58 2.81
N ALA A 8 -8.57 -3.45 2.24
CA ALA A 8 -7.52 -3.37 1.24
C ALA A 8 -6.37 -2.49 1.72
N ILE A 9 -5.14 -2.93 1.49
CA ILE A 9 -3.95 -2.10 1.64
C ILE A 9 -3.42 -1.81 0.24
N ILE A 10 -3.15 -0.52 -0.03
CA ILE A 10 -2.60 -0.06 -1.30
C ILE A 10 -1.30 0.66 -1.01
N THR A 11 -0.18 0.07 -1.39
CA THR A 11 1.10 0.74 -1.20
C THR A 11 1.28 1.81 -2.27
N GLY A 12 1.87 2.95 -1.90
CA GLY A 12 1.99 4.06 -2.84
C GLY A 12 0.67 4.69 -3.20
N GLY A 13 -0.28 4.72 -2.26
CA GLY A 13 -1.66 5.17 -2.51
C GLY A 13 -1.88 6.68 -2.44
N SER A 14 -0.86 7.48 -2.19
CA SER A 14 -1.03 8.92 -2.00
C SER A 14 -1.13 9.71 -3.30
N ARG A 15 -0.80 9.12 -4.43
CA ARG A 15 -0.84 9.79 -5.74
C ARG A 15 -0.90 8.77 -6.87
N GLY A 16 -1.16 9.27 -8.10
CA GLY A 16 -1.10 8.48 -9.32
C GLY A 16 -2.06 7.30 -9.33
N ILE A 17 -1.59 6.18 -9.86
CA ILE A 17 -2.39 4.94 -10.01
C ILE A 17 -2.86 4.42 -8.65
N GLY A 18 -2.00 4.48 -7.63
CA GLY A 18 -2.37 4.03 -6.29
C GLY A 18 -3.51 4.84 -5.69
N TYR A 19 -3.48 6.15 -5.85
CA TYR A 19 -4.55 7.03 -5.39
C TYR A 19 -5.87 6.76 -6.15
N ALA A 20 -5.78 6.61 -7.47
CA ALA A 20 -6.95 6.27 -8.29
C ALA A 20 -7.55 4.92 -7.89
N THR A 21 -6.70 3.95 -7.56
CA THR A 21 -7.13 2.64 -7.06
C THR A 21 -7.84 2.76 -5.72
N ALA A 22 -7.28 3.54 -4.80
CA ALA A 22 -7.89 3.79 -3.49
C ALA A 22 -9.27 4.44 -3.66
N ASP A 23 -9.38 5.44 -4.52
CA ASP A 23 -10.64 6.11 -4.84
C ASP A 23 -11.68 5.10 -5.32
N LYS A 24 -11.33 4.28 -6.30
CA LYS A 24 -12.25 3.29 -6.85
C LYS A 24 -12.66 2.24 -5.82
N PHE A 25 -11.72 1.79 -5.00
CA PHE A 25 -12.00 0.80 -3.95
C PHE A 25 -12.97 1.36 -2.91
N LEU A 26 -12.77 2.61 -2.51
CA LEU A 26 -13.71 3.26 -1.57
C LEU A 26 -15.10 3.40 -2.18
N LYS A 27 -15.17 3.75 -3.46
CA LYS A 27 -16.45 3.81 -4.18
C LYS A 27 -17.17 2.46 -4.18
N GLU A 28 -16.41 1.36 -4.19
CA GLU A 28 -16.96 0.00 -4.17
C GLU A 28 -17.15 -0.56 -2.76
N GLY A 29 -17.00 0.26 -1.73
CA GLY A 29 -17.34 -0.09 -0.35
C GLY A 29 -16.22 -0.68 0.49
N ALA A 30 -14.99 -0.72 -0.03
CA ALA A 30 -13.86 -1.25 0.73
C ALA A 30 -13.44 -0.29 1.84
N THR A 31 -12.86 -0.85 2.90
CA THR A 31 -12.02 -0.12 3.83
C THR A 31 -10.63 -0.08 3.20
N VAL A 32 -10.05 1.10 3.10
CA VAL A 32 -8.75 1.28 2.43
C VAL A 32 -7.71 1.82 3.40
N ILE A 33 -6.58 1.15 3.48
CA ILE A 33 -5.38 1.65 4.15
C ILE A 33 -4.35 1.91 3.06
N LEU A 34 -3.97 3.17 2.85
CA LEU A 34 -2.94 3.51 1.88
C LEU A 34 -1.60 3.76 2.56
N THR A 35 -0.52 3.47 1.86
CA THR A 35 0.80 3.84 2.33
C THR A 35 1.39 4.95 1.48
N ALA A 36 2.24 5.76 2.08
CA ALA A 36 2.95 6.83 1.42
C ALA A 36 4.39 6.89 1.95
N SER A 37 5.24 7.66 1.29
CA SER A 37 6.63 7.84 1.69
C SER A 37 6.78 8.68 2.96
N SER A 38 5.76 9.45 3.31
CA SER A 38 5.72 10.23 4.55
C SER A 38 4.31 10.22 5.12
N GLN A 39 4.21 10.40 6.43
CA GLN A 39 2.91 10.47 7.09
C GLN A 39 2.12 11.69 6.62
N GLY A 40 2.80 12.81 6.35
CA GLY A 40 2.13 14.00 5.82
C GLY A 40 1.47 13.76 4.48
N SER A 41 2.14 13.06 3.56
CA SER A 41 1.56 12.69 2.26
C SER A 41 0.39 11.74 2.42
N ALA A 42 0.51 10.77 3.33
CA ALA A 42 -0.58 9.83 3.63
C ALA A 42 -1.80 10.57 4.17
N ASP A 43 -1.61 11.45 5.14
CA ASP A 43 -2.70 12.22 5.77
C ASP A 43 -3.41 13.13 4.77
N LYS A 44 -2.66 13.76 3.87
CA LYS A 44 -3.21 14.62 2.82
C LYS A 44 -4.10 13.81 1.88
N ALA A 45 -3.63 12.65 1.44
CA ALA A 45 -4.42 11.79 0.56
C ALA A 45 -5.70 11.30 1.25
N VAL A 46 -5.60 10.90 2.52
CA VAL A 46 -6.75 10.48 3.31
C VAL A 46 -7.78 11.60 3.43
N ALA A 47 -7.32 12.83 3.71
CA ALA A 47 -8.21 13.98 3.82
C ALA A 47 -8.98 14.23 2.52
N GLN A 48 -8.30 14.14 1.38
CA GLN A 48 -8.93 14.31 0.06
C GLN A 48 -9.97 13.23 -0.22
N LEU A 49 -9.67 11.98 0.13
CA LEU A 49 -10.59 10.87 -0.09
C LEU A 49 -11.79 10.94 0.86
N LYS A 50 -11.60 11.37 2.10
CA LYS A 50 -12.70 11.56 3.05
C LYS A 50 -13.62 12.69 2.66
N GLU A 51 -13.10 13.72 2.03
CA GLU A 51 -13.91 14.81 1.49
C GLU A 51 -14.85 14.28 0.39
N LYS A 52 -14.34 13.38 -0.44
CA LYS A 52 -15.11 12.77 -1.53
C LYS A 52 -16.06 11.69 -1.04
N TYR A 53 -15.66 10.91 -0.04
CA TYR A 53 -16.43 9.80 0.54
C TYR A 53 -16.50 9.94 2.06
N PRO A 54 -17.37 10.84 2.59
CA PRO A 54 -17.40 11.15 4.02
C PRO A 54 -17.68 9.95 4.94
N ASP A 55 -18.45 8.97 4.46
CA ASP A 55 -18.83 7.80 5.25
C ASP A 55 -17.85 6.63 5.11
N ALA A 56 -16.85 6.76 4.24
CA ALA A 56 -15.89 5.69 4.00
C ALA A 56 -14.85 5.60 5.12
N THR A 57 -14.33 4.39 5.32
CA THR A 57 -13.22 4.16 6.23
C THR A 57 -11.93 4.12 5.40
N VAL A 58 -11.08 5.12 5.61
CA VAL A 58 -9.80 5.25 4.93
C VAL A 58 -8.74 5.73 5.93
N ALA A 59 -7.57 5.12 5.88
CA ALA A 59 -6.45 5.46 6.75
C ALA A 59 -5.16 5.52 5.94
N GLY A 60 -4.19 6.25 6.45
CA GLY A 60 -2.88 6.40 5.83
C GLY A 60 -1.76 6.07 6.81
N ILE A 61 -0.81 5.30 6.35
CA ILE A 61 0.37 4.91 7.11
C ILE A 61 1.63 5.12 6.26
N SER A 62 2.79 5.20 6.90
CA SER A 62 4.05 5.40 6.18
C SER A 62 5.16 4.48 6.70
N PRO A 63 4.96 3.15 6.65
CA PRO A 63 6.02 2.22 7.04
C PRO A 63 7.20 2.30 6.07
N ASN A 64 8.38 1.95 6.54
CA ASN A 64 9.54 1.79 5.67
C ASN A 64 9.39 0.45 4.92
N LEU A 65 8.98 0.50 3.65
CA LEU A 65 8.72 -0.71 2.85
C LEU A 65 9.98 -1.56 2.63
N SER A 66 11.17 -0.98 2.73
CA SER A 66 12.42 -1.75 2.60
C SER A 66 12.83 -2.45 3.90
N ASN A 67 12.05 -2.33 4.96
CA ASN A 67 12.29 -2.98 6.25
C ASN A 67 11.11 -3.88 6.62
N LEU A 68 11.33 -5.19 6.66
CA LEU A 68 10.26 -6.16 6.92
C LEU A 68 9.57 -5.94 8.27
N GLU A 69 10.34 -5.68 9.32
CA GLU A 69 9.80 -5.46 10.66
C GLU A 69 8.86 -4.26 10.70
N SER A 70 9.26 -3.15 10.07
CA SER A 70 8.44 -1.94 9.96
C SER A 70 7.10 -2.25 9.28
N VAL A 71 7.15 -2.97 8.17
CA VAL A 71 5.94 -3.32 7.40
C VAL A 71 5.05 -4.28 8.20
N ARG A 72 5.64 -5.31 8.82
CA ARG A 72 4.88 -6.28 9.61
C ARG A 72 4.15 -5.61 10.77
N ASN A 73 4.84 -4.73 11.50
CA ASN A 73 4.24 -4.02 12.62
C ASN A 73 3.10 -3.11 12.16
N ALA A 74 3.30 -2.37 11.07
CA ALA A 74 2.29 -1.49 10.53
C ALA A 74 1.05 -2.27 10.03
N PHE A 75 1.27 -3.39 9.34
CA PHE A 75 0.16 -4.18 8.81
C PHE A 75 -0.59 -4.93 9.92
N ARG A 76 0.11 -5.40 10.95
CA ARG A 76 -0.53 -6.02 12.13
C ARG A 76 -1.39 -5.01 12.88
N GLU A 77 -0.90 -3.80 13.04
CA GLU A 77 -1.65 -2.72 13.67
C GLU A 77 -2.90 -2.38 12.86
N ALA A 78 -2.76 -2.28 11.54
CA ALA A 78 -3.88 -2.02 10.64
C ALA A 78 -4.92 -3.14 10.72
N ALA A 79 -4.49 -4.40 10.70
CA ALA A 79 -5.39 -5.55 10.80
C ALA A 79 -6.12 -5.59 12.15
N SER A 80 -5.45 -5.22 13.23
CA SER A 80 -6.06 -5.14 14.56
C SER A 80 -7.14 -4.06 14.62
N LYS A 81 -6.93 -2.96 13.92
CA LYS A 81 -7.82 -1.80 13.97
C LYS A 81 -8.97 -1.88 12.97
N TYR A 82 -8.73 -2.39 11.77
CA TYR A 82 -9.68 -2.36 10.66
C TYR A 82 -10.17 -3.73 10.21
N GLY A 83 -9.57 -4.79 10.69
CA GLY A 83 -9.88 -6.15 10.28
C GLY A 83 -8.79 -6.76 9.41
N CYS A 84 -8.86 -8.07 9.23
CA CYS A 84 -7.88 -8.84 8.47
C CYS A 84 -7.83 -8.36 7.02
N ILE A 85 -6.61 -8.23 6.49
CA ILE A 85 -6.38 -7.74 5.13
C ILE A 85 -6.90 -8.76 4.12
N ASP A 86 -7.80 -8.33 3.25
CA ASP A 86 -8.36 -9.15 2.18
C ASP A 86 -7.61 -8.95 0.86
N ILE A 87 -7.14 -7.74 0.62
CA ILE A 87 -6.55 -7.34 -0.66
C ILE A 87 -5.29 -6.54 -0.40
N LEU A 88 -4.19 -6.90 -1.07
CA LEU A 88 -2.98 -6.08 -1.11
C LEU A 88 -2.73 -5.67 -2.55
N VAL A 89 -2.57 -4.37 -2.78
CA VAL A 89 -2.14 -3.83 -4.07
C VAL A 89 -0.73 -3.28 -3.90
N ASN A 90 0.24 -3.96 -4.47
CA ASN A 90 1.63 -3.52 -4.50
C ASN A 90 1.81 -2.51 -5.64
N ASN A 91 1.74 -1.23 -5.30
CA ASN A 91 1.87 -0.16 -6.28
C ASN A 91 3.04 0.79 -5.97
N ALA A 92 3.55 0.79 -4.75
CA ALA A 92 4.68 1.64 -4.41
C ALA A 92 5.91 1.27 -5.23
N GLY A 93 6.59 2.29 -5.75
CA GLY A 93 7.78 2.10 -6.52
C GLY A 93 8.37 3.43 -6.93
N VAL A 94 9.60 3.39 -7.39
CA VAL A 94 10.27 4.55 -7.98
C VAL A 94 10.76 4.16 -9.37
N SER A 95 10.77 5.12 -10.28
CA SER A 95 11.36 4.95 -11.60
C SER A 95 12.61 5.83 -11.70
N GLU A 96 13.53 5.38 -12.52
CA GLU A 96 14.79 6.09 -12.74
C GLU A 96 15.04 6.22 -14.23
N SER A 97 15.21 7.44 -14.70
CA SER A 97 15.39 7.75 -16.11
C SER A 97 16.85 8.00 -16.48
N THR A 98 17.78 7.83 -15.54
CA THR A 98 19.20 7.98 -15.80
C THR A 98 19.66 6.95 -16.83
N PRO A 99 20.47 7.33 -17.85
CA PRO A 99 21.05 6.37 -18.80
C PRO A 99 21.79 5.25 -18.08
N PHE A 100 21.66 4.03 -18.59
CA PHE A 100 22.23 2.84 -17.93
C PHE A 100 23.73 3.01 -17.60
N THR A 101 24.49 3.60 -18.49
CA THR A 101 25.95 3.79 -18.30
C THR A 101 26.29 4.77 -17.18
N GLU A 102 25.34 5.59 -16.77
CA GLU A 102 25.48 6.57 -15.68
C GLU A 102 24.76 6.13 -14.40
N TYR A 103 24.16 4.95 -14.44
CA TYR A 103 23.37 4.41 -13.34
C TYR A 103 24.31 3.94 -12.22
N THR A 104 24.19 4.52 -11.05
CA THR A 104 25.08 4.18 -9.94
C THR A 104 24.56 2.98 -9.17
N GLU A 105 25.46 2.30 -8.48
CA GLU A 105 25.11 1.20 -7.57
C GLU A 105 24.14 1.69 -6.48
N GLU A 106 24.36 2.90 -5.97
CA GLU A 106 23.47 3.51 -4.95
C GLU A 106 22.04 3.67 -5.48
N THR A 107 21.89 4.17 -6.71
CA THR A 107 20.59 4.33 -7.35
C THR A 107 19.95 2.97 -7.59
N PHE A 108 20.72 1.99 -8.05
CA PHE A 108 20.26 0.62 -8.24
C PHE A 108 19.71 0.05 -6.93
N ASP A 109 20.46 0.17 -5.84
CA ASP A 109 20.05 -0.33 -4.54
C ASP A 109 18.75 0.30 -4.07
N LYS A 110 18.60 1.60 -4.26
CA LYS A 110 17.39 2.33 -3.89
C LYS A 110 16.16 1.84 -4.66
N VAL A 111 16.31 1.66 -5.97
CA VAL A 111 15.22 1.17 -6.82
C VAL A 111 14.85 -0.25 -6.45
N MET A 112 15.84 -1.13 -6.25
CA MET A 112 15.60 -2.52 -5.87
C MET A 112 14.99 -2.65 -4.48
N ASP A 113 15.45 -1.84 -3.52
CA ASP A 113 14.90 -1.85 -2.17
C ASP A 113 13.42 -1.52 -2.14
N LEU A 114 12.97 -0.58 -2.96
CA LEU A 114 11.55 -0.24 -2.99
C LEU A 114 10.77 -1.13 -3.95
N ASN A 115 11.25 -1.30 -5.19
CA ASN A 115 10.48 -1.97 -6.23
C ASN A 115 10.45 -3.49 -6.08
N VAL A 116 11.46 -4.08 -5.48
CA VAL A 116 11.56 -5.55 -5.31
C VAL A 116 11.41 -5.95 -3.84
N LYS A 117 12.28 -5.47 -2.98
CA LYS A 117 12.25 -5.80 -1.56
C LYS A 117 10.98 -5.27 -0.89
N GLY A 118 10.52 -4.08 -1.27
CA GLY A 118 9.27 -3.52 -0.75
C GLY A 118 8.07 -4.39 -1.10
N VAL A 119 8.00 -4.93 -2.31
CA VAL A 119 6.95 -5.85 -2.73
C VAL A 119 7.02 -7.15 -1.94
N PHE A 120 8.22 -7.70 -1.76
CA PHE A 120 8.41 -8.89 -0.93
C PHE A 120 7.92 -8.65 0.50
N ASN A 121 8.35 -7.55 1.11
CA ASN A 121 8.00 -7.23 2.50
C ASN A 121 6.50 -7.05 2.70
N ALA A 122 5.85 -6.29 1.81
CA ALA A 122 4.41 -6.05 1.89
C ALA A 122 3.63 -7.35 1.67
N THR A 123 4.03 -8.15 0.68
CA THR A 123 3.39 -9.44 0.40
C THR A 123 3.57 -10.39 1.59
N ARG A 124 4.77 -10.48 2.15
CA ARG A 124 5.06 -11.31 3.30
C ARG A 124 4.21 -10.91 4.51
N ALA A 125 4.11 -9.61 4.77
CA ALA A 125 3.33 -9.10 5.90
C ALA A 125 1.82 -9.33 5.71
N ALA A 126 1.29 -9.04 4.53
CA ALA A 126 -0.13 -9.23 4.24
C ALA A 126 -0.52 -10.71 4.24
N SER A 127 0.37 -11.58 3.78
CA SER A 127 0.10 -13.01 3.70
C SER A 127 -0.16 -13.67 5.05
N GLU A 128 0.37 -13.14 6.14
CA GLU A 128 0.12 -13.68 7.49
C GLU A 128 -1.37 -13.77 7.78
N CYS A 129 -2.09 -12.67 7.53
CA CYS A 129 -3.52 -12.59 7.74
C CYS A 129 -4.29 -13.46 6.74
N MET A 130 -3.89 -13.41 5.48
CA MET A 130 -4.54 -14.14 4.40
C MET A 130 -4.45 -15.65 4.58
N ILE A 131 -3.28 -16.16 5.00
CA ILE A 131 -3.09 -17.58 5.25
C ILE A 131 -3.95 -18.04 6.44
N ALA A 132 -3.95 -17.28 7.53
CA ALA A 132 -4.75 -17.60 8.71
C ALA A 132 -6.23 -17.67 8.40
N LYS A 133 -6.71 -16.83 7.49
CA LYS A 133 -8.11 -16.73 7.07
C LYS A 133 -8.46 -17.70 5.94
N GLY A 134 -7.48 -18.19 5.22
CA GLY A 134 -7.66 -19.14 4.11
C GLY A 134 -8.01 -18.49 2.78
N GLN A 135 -7.91 -17.16 2.66
CA GLN A 135 -8.16 -16.46 1.40
C GLN A 135 -7.53 -15.08 1.39
N GLY A 136 -7.30 -14.55 0.20
CA GLY A 136 -6.76 -13.22 0.00
C GLY A 136 -6.42 -13.01 -1.47
N VAL A 137 -6.22 -11.76 -1.84
CA VAL A 137 -5.83 -11.36 -3.21
C VAL A 137 -4.65 -10.42 -3.13
N ILE A 138 -3.63 -10.69 -3.92
CA ILE A 138 -2.44 -9.84 -4.01
C ILE A 138 -2.26 -9.45 -5.48
N LEU A 139 -2.25 -8.15 -5.73
CA LEU A 139 -2.04 -7.59 -7.07
C LEU A 139 -0.77 -6.74 -7.05
N SER A 140 -0.04 -6.76 -8.15
CA SER A 140 1.14 -5.91 -8.30
C SER A 140 1.04 -5.12 -9.60
N THR A 141 1.34 -3.83 -9.54
CA THR A 141 1.43 -2.99 -10.74
C THR A 141 2.86 -2.99 -11.25
N SER A 142 3.05 -2.83 -12.53
CA SER A 142 4.37 -2.81 -13.16
C SER A 142 4.60 -1.50 -13.91
#